data_0fdd0487aa4886fa4cb09cfaa941eeb9
#
_entry.id   0fdd0487aa4886fa4cb09cfaa941eeb9
#
_cell.length_a   1.000
_cell.length_b   1.000
_cell.length_c   1.000
_cell.angle_alpha   90.00
_cell.angle_beta   90.00
_cell.angle_gamma   90.00
#
_symmetry.space_group_name_H-M   'P 1'
#
loop_
_entity.id
_entity.type
_entity.pdbx_description
1 polymer ?
#
loop_
_entity_poly.entity_id
_entity_poly.type
_entity_poly.pdbx_seq_one_letter_code
_entity_poly.pdbx_strand_id
1 'polypeptide(L)'
;MKKEINIFDYAGEIFKALPKGILLTSEAEDCINGMTIGWGTIGIEWGVPIFTAYVRESRFTTELLERTGEFTICVPYGDKYAKEAAKILGMCGSQSGRDFDKLAKVGAHLVDADMIRPPAIRELPLTIECRVVFEQVQPIKDISLRFKKFYPEGVDGSHTGANETPHVAYYGEILKAYILED
;
A
#
# COMPACT_ATOMS: atom_id res chain seq x y z
N MET A 1 -20.38 -7.70 2.16
CA MET A 1 -20.93 -6.88 1.04
C MET A 1 -19.99 -5.70 0.80
N LYS A 2 -19.90 -5.15 -0.43
CA LYS A 2 -19.15 -3.90 -0.70
C LYS A 2 -20.13 -2.74 -0.71
N LYS A 3 -19.92 -1.77 0.16
CA LYS A 3 -20.66 -0.51 0.20
C LYS A 3 -19.80 0.55 -0.46
N GLU A 4 -20.14 0.95 -1.67
CA GLU A 4 -19.46 2.01 -2.39
C GLU A 4 -19.54 3.34 -1.62
N ILE A 5 -18.43 4.09 -1.63
CA ILE A 5 -18.29 5.35 -0.91
C ILE A 5 -17.70 6.43 -1.82
N ASN A 6 -17.96 7.69 -1.47
CA ASN A 6 -17.24 8.80 -2.05
C ASN A 6 -15.91 8.98 -1.30
N ILE A 7 -14.79 8.81 -1.99
CA ILE A 7 -13.46 8.88 -1.39
C ILE A 7 -13.16 10.24 -0.73
N PHE A 8 -13.76 11.32 -1.20
CA PHE A 8 -13.56 12.65 -0.63
C PHE A 8 -14.04 12.73 0.83
N ASP A 9 -15.06 11.96 1.20
CA ASP A 9 -15.60 11.94 2.56
C ASP A 9 -14.71 11.15 3.52
N TYR A 10 -13.79 10.30 2.99
CA TYR A 10 -12.95 9.38 3.76
C TYR A 10 -11.45 9.71 3.69
N ALA A 11 -11.03 10.72 2.94
CA ALA A 11 -9.62 11.09 2.82
C ALA A 11 -8.96 11.39 4.18
N GLY A 12 -9.68 12.01 5.11
CA GLY A 12 -9.23 12.27 6.47
C GLY A 12 -8.97 10.99 7.28
N GLU A 13 -9.75 9.95 7.10
CA GLU A 13 -9.56 8.66 7.79
C GLU A 13 -8.30 7.95 7.27
N ILE A 14 -8.08 7.97 5.95
CA ILE A 14 -6.86 7.45 5.34
C ILE A 14 -5.63 8.20 5.86
N PHE A 15 -5.68 9.53 5.89
CA PHE A 15 -4.58 10.37 6.38
C PHE A 15 -4.24 10.09 7.85
N LYS A 16 -5.25 9.87 8.71
CA LYS A 16 -5.04 9.50 10.13
C LYS A 16 -4.45 8.10 10.29
N ALA A 17 -4.79 7.16 9.41
CA ALA A 17 -4.32 5.78 9.47
C ALA A 17 -2.87 5.62 8.96
N LEU A 18 -2.47 6.38 7.93
CA LEU A 18 -1.15 6.29 7.30
C LEU A 18 0.03 6.22 8.28
N PRO A 19 0.19 7.12 9.26
CA PRO A 19 1.33 7.07 10.19
C PRO A 19 1.38 5.81 11.06
N LYS A 20 0.25 5.11 11.22
CA LYS A 20 0.12 3.86 11.97
C LYS A 20 0.32 2.64 11.09
N GLY A 21 0.27 2.82 9.77
CA GLY A 21 0.35 1.80 8.74
C GLY A 21 -1.00 1.48 8.10
N ILE A 22 -0.98 1.41 6.79
CA ILE A 22 -2.07 0.88 5.96
C ILE A 22 -1.48 -0.19 5.04
N LEU A 23 -2.30 -1.03 4.44
CA LEU A 23 -1.81 -2.09 3.58
C LEU A 23 -1.95 -1.71 2.10
N LEU A 24 -0.87 -1.89 1.35
CA LEU A 24 -0.88 -1.94 -0.10
C LEU A 24 -0.87 -3.40 -0.52
N THR A 25 -1.85 -3.84 -1.32
CA THR A 25 -1.82 -5.14 -2.00
C THR A 25 -1.47 -4.96 -3.47
N SER A 26 -0.67 -5.84 -3.99
CA SER A 26 -0.26 -5.93 -5.39
C SER A 26 -0.33 -7.37 -5.86
N GLU A 27 -0.56 -7.56 -7.15
CA GLU A 27 -0.67 -8.90 -7.74
C GLU A 27 -0.03 -8.89 -9.13
N ALA A 28 0.76 -9.91 -9.43
CA ALA A 28 1.24 -10.18 -10.76
C ALA A 28 1.31 -11.70 -10.98
N GLU A 29 0.85 -12.16 -12.13
CA GLU A 29 0.69 -13.59 -12.43
C GLU A 29 -0.20 -14.23 -11.35
N ASP A 30 0.24 -15.25 -10.65
CA ASP A 30 -0.53 -15.86 -9.56
C ASP A 30 0.04 -15.50 -8.17
N CYS A 31 0.83 -14.42 -8.08
CA CYS A 31 1.47 -13.97 -6.85
C CYS A 31 0.79 -12.72 -6.30
N ILE A 32 0.13 -12.85 -5.14
CA ILE A 32 -0.44 -11.75 -4.38
C ILE A 32 0.50 -11.39 -3.23
N ASN A 33 0.79 -10.10 -3.08
CA ASN A 33 1.62 -9.62 -1.99
C ASN A 33 0.97 -8.45 -1.26
N GLY A 34 1.08 -8.43 0.07
CA GLY A 34 0.71 -7.31 0.92
C GLY A 34 1.95 -6.63 1.50
N MET A 35 1.99 -5.30 1.48
CA MET A 35 3.05 -4.50 2.10
C MET A 35 2.45 -3.38 2.94
N THR A 36 2.86 -3.27 4.19
CA THR A 36 2.48 -2.14 5.03
C THR A 36 3.25 -0.91 4.62
N ILE A 37 2.53 0.16 4.33
CA ILE A 37 3.08 1.48 4.05
C ILE A 37 2.66 2.47 5.14
N GLY A 38 3.55 3.39 5.49
CA GLY A 38 3.28 4.51 6.41
C GLY A 38 3.38 5.86 5.70
N TRP A 39 3.69 5.87 4.41
CA TRP A 39 3.86 7.06 3.60
C TRP A 39 3.00 6.98 2.34
N GLY A 40 2.28 8.07 2.08
CA GLY A 40 1.41 8.21 0.93
C GLY A 40 0.80 9.59 0.91
N THR A 41 0.20 9.96 -0.21
CA THR A 41 -0.60 11.17 -0.35
C THR A 41 -1.89 10.85 -1.06
N ILE A 42 -2.93 11.63 -0.78
CA ILE A 42 -4.20 11.57 -1.49
C ILE A 42 -4.58 12.97 -1.92
N GLY A 43 -5.02 13.14 -3.15
CA GLY A 43 -5.33 14.44 -3.71
C GLY A 43 -5.93 14.36 -5.10
N ILE A 44 -5.88 15.49 -5.81
CA ILE A 44 -6.36 15.60 -7.19
C ILE A 44 -5.17 15.92 -8.08
N GLU A 45 -5.00 15.16 -9.14
CA GLU A 45 -4.07 15.45 -10.23
C GLU A 45 -4.73 15.05 -11.57
N TRP A 46 -4.46 15.79 -12.64
CA TRP A 46 -5.12 15.60 -13.95
C TRP A 46 -6.66 15.59 -13.89
N GLY A 47 -7.26 16.21 -12.87
CA GLY A 47 -8.71 16.29 -12.69
C GLY A 47 -9.36 15.04 -12.11
N VAL A 48 -8.59 14.04 -11.67
CA VAL A 48 -9.08 12.80 -11.06
C VAL A 48 -8.50 12.59 -9.66
N PRO A 49 -9.16 11.81 -8.78
CA PRO A 49 -8.61 11.48 -7.49
C PRO A 49 -7.41 10.53 -7.63
N ILE A 50 -6.31 10.87 -6.97
CA ILE A 50 -5.06 10.12 -6.99
C ILE A 50 -4.67 9.72 -5.56
N PHE A 51 -4.24 8.48 -5.39
CA PHE A 51 -3.44 8.05 -4.24
C PHE A 51 -2.01 7.79 -4.69
N THR A 52 -1.05 8.51 -4.09
CA THR A 52 0.36 8.26 -4.35
C THR A 52 0.95 7.38 -3.26
N ALA A 53 1.39 6.18 -3.62
CA ALA A 53 2.08 5.26 -2.72
C ALA A 53 3.60 5.42 -2.88
N TYR A 54 4.33 5.53 -1.76
CA TYR A 54 5.80 5.57 -1.77
C TYR A 54 6.34 4.19 -1.40
N VAL A 55 6.90 3.50 -2.39
CA VAL A 55 7.43 2.14 -2.27
C VAL A 55 8.94 2.17 -2.51
N ARG A 56 9.74 1.59 -1.61
CA ARG A 56 11.19 1.47 -1.87
C ARG A 56 11.44 0.60 -3.09
N GLU A 57 12.35 1.04 -3.94
CA GLU A 57 12.75 0.34 -5.16
C GLU A 57 13.12 -1.12 -4.90
N SER A 58 13.76 -1.42 -3.77
CA SER A 58 14.17 -2.78 -3.40
C SER A 58 13.04 -3.69 -2.88
N ARG A 59 11.82 -3.21 -2.72
CA ARG A 59 10.71 -4.04 -2.22
C ARG A 59 10.15 -4.96 -3.29
N PHE A 60 9.74 -6.16 -2.87
CA PHE A 60 9.06 -7.11 -3.75
C PHE A 60 7.79 -6.52 -4.41
N THR A 61 7.10 -5.64 -3.71
CA THR A 61 5.95 -4.90 -4.23
C THR A 61 6.27 -4.12 -5.51
N THR A 62 7.47 -3.52 -5.60
CA THR A 62 7.93 -2.79 -6.79
C THR A 62 7.91 -3.69 -8.03
N GLU A 63 8.46 -4.91 -7.92
CA GLU A 63 8.49 -5.87 -9.03
C GLU A 63 7.08 -6.23 -9.54
N LEU A 64 6.10 -6.32 -8.63
CA LEU A 64 4.72 -6.63 -8.99
C LEU A 64 4.03 -5.41 -9.62
N LEU A 65 4.27 -4.20 -9.09
CA LEU A 65 3.72 -2.96 -9.63
C LEU A 65 4.25 -2.65 -11.04
N GLU A 66 5.54 -2.89 -11.30
CA GLU A 66 6.15 -2.73 -12.62
C GLU A 66 5.53 -3.65 -13.69
N ARG A 67 4.99 -4.79 -13.28
CA ARG A 67 4.36 -5.76 -14.19
C ARG A 67 2.92 -5.44 -14.52
N THR A 68 2.16 -4.93 -13.55
CA THR A 68 0.69 -4.79 -13.71
C THR A 68 0.19 -3.37 -13.56
N GLY A 69 0.91 -2.49 -12.86
CA GLY A 69 0.48 -1.12 -12.61
C GLY A 69 -0.80 -1.01 -11.78
N GLU A 70 -1.15 -2.04 -11.00
CA GLU A 70 -2.38 -2.05 -10.21
C GLU A 70 -2.09 -2.31 -8.74
N PHE A 71 -2.80 -1.63 -7.85
CA PHE A 71 -2.72 -1.88 -6.41
C PHE A 71 -4.02 -1.51 -5.70
N THR A 72 -4.25 -2.18 -4.58
CA THR A 72 -5.34 -1.84 -3.66
C THR A 72 -4.74 -1.25 -2.39
N ILE A 73 -5.33 -0.21 -1.86
CA ILE A 73 -5.03 0.30 -0.52
C ILE A 73 -6.15 -0.14 0.42
N CYS A 74 -5.79 -0.89 1.47
CA CYS A 74 -6.70 -1.37 2.48
C CYS A 74 -6.37 -0.69 3.82
N VAL A 75 -7.34 -0.04 4.41
CA VAL A 75 -7.18 0.83 5.59
C VAL A 75 -7.97 0.25 6.76
N PRO A 76 -7.39 0.16 7.97
CA PRO A 76 -8.14 -0.15 9.18
C PRO A 76 -9.28 0.86 9.35
N TYR A 77 -10.49 0.37 9.53
CA TYR A 77 -11.67 1.20 9.72
C TYR A 77 -12.67 0.54 10.66
N GLY A 78 -13.09 1.28 11.71
CA GLY A 78 -13.88 0.70 12.79
C GLY A 78 -13.05 -0.23 13.70
N ASP A 79 -13.68 -0.74 14.77
CA ASP A 79 -12.98 -1.50 15.82
C ASP A 79 -13.09 -3.02 15.66
N LYS A 80 -13.97 -3.49 14.77
CA LYS A 80 -14.34 -4.91 14.65
C LYS A 80 -13.15 -5.82 14.43
N TYR A 81 -12.20 -5.44 13.57
CA TYR A 81 -11.04 -6.24 13.20
C TYR A 81 -9.71 -5.65 13.69
N ALA A 82 -9.73 -4.82 14.73
CA ALA A 82 -8.54 -4.08 15.17
C ALA A 82 -7.33 -4.99 15.49
N LYS A 83 -7.56 -6.17 16.10
CA LYS A 83 -6.49 -7.12 16.45
C LYS A 83 -5.94 -7.83 15.21
N GLU A 84 -6.80 -8.28 14.33
CA GLU A 84 -6.46 -8.96 13.07
C GLU A 84 -5.73 -8.00 12.14
N ALA A 85 -6.24 -6.78 11.96
CA ALA A 85 -5.60 -5.72 11.21
C ALA A 85 -4.17 -5.43 11.71
N ALA A 86 -3.98 -5.32 13.03
CA ALA A 86 -2.65 -5.10 13.61
C ALA A 86 -1.67 -6.26 13.31
N LYS A 87 -2.14 -7.52 13.34
CA LYS A 87 -1.31 -8.69 12.97
C LYS A 87 -0.93 -8.67 11.49
N ILE A 88 -1.88 -8.38 10.60
CA ILE A 88 -1.65 -8.30 9.15
C ILE A 88 -0.63 -7.20 8.85
N LEU A 89 -0.84 -5.99 9.37
CA LEU A 89 0.07 -4.87 9.18
C LEU A 89 1.47 -5.15 9.76
N GLY A 90 1.55 -5.77 10.94
CA GLY A 90 2.82 -6.16 11.56
C GLY A 90 3.61 -7.15 10.69
N MET A 91 2.97 -8.22 10.19
CA MET A 91 3.58 -9.22 9.31
C MET A 91 4.02 -8.59 7.98
N CYS A 92 3.12 -7.86 7.33
CA CYS A 92 3.37 -7.27 6.02
C CYS A 92 4.38 -6.11 6.05
N GLY A 93 4.60 -5.50 7.22
CA GLY A 93 5.60 -4.44 7.42
C GLY A 93 7.01 -4.94 7.75
N SER A 94 7.15 -6.16 8.30
CA SER A 94 8.42 -6.68 8.82
C SER A 94 9.02 -7.82 8.01
N GLN A 95 8.26 -8.46 7.11
CA GLN A 95 8.71 -9.62 6.33
C GLN A 95 8.68 -9.36 4.83
N SER A 96 9.53 -10.07 4.07
CA SER A 96 9.51 -10.02 2.61
C SER A 96 8.50 -11.02 2.03
N GLY A 97 7.77 -10.60 1.00
CA GLY A 97 6.90 -11.48 0.23
C GLY A 97 7.65 -12.39 -0.76
N ARG A 98 8.96 -12.19 -0.93
CA ARG A 98 9.81 -13.12 -1.70
C ARG A 98 10.01 -14.45 -0.99
N ASP A 99 9.96 -14.45 0.35
CA ASP A 99 10.30 -15.62 1.14
C ASP A 99 9.12 -16.57 1.33
N PHE A 100 7.90 -16.01 1.42
CA PHE A 100 6.66 -16.76 1.62
C PHE A 100 5.42 -15.88 1.45
N ASP A 101 4.27 -16.52 1.29
CA ASP A 101 2.97 -15.84 1.30
C ASP A 101 2.63 -15.34 2.73
N LYS A 102 2.82 -14.05 2.94
CA LYS A 102 2.56 -13.38 4.22
C LYS A 102 1.08 -13.32 4.56
N LEU A 103 0.23 -13.09 3.56
CA LEU A 103 -1.23 -12.96 3.74
C LEU A 103 -1.85 -14.27 4.16
N ALA A 104 -1.50 -15.37 3.50
CA ALA A 104 -1.92 -16.70 3.89
C ALA A 104 -1.41 -17.07 5.30
N LYS A 105 -0.13 -16.77 5.60
CA LYS A 105 0.47 -17.08 6.91
C LYS A 105 -0.21 -16.38 8.07
N VAL A 106 -0.66 -15.13 7.88
CA VAL A 106 -1.34 -14.36 8.94
C VAL A 106 -2.84 -14.64 8.99
N GLY A 107 -3.38 -15.39 8.03
CA GLY A 107 -4.80 -15.73 7.92
C GLY A 107 -5.67 -14.55 7.44
N ALA A 108 -5.14 -13.70 6.56
CA ALA A 108 -5.90 -12.61 5.96
C ALA A 108 -6.98 -13.14 5.01
N HIS A 109 -8.18 -12.56 5.06
CA HIS A 109 -9.25 -12.92 4.14
C HIS A 109 -9.27 -12.00 2.92
N LEU A 110 -8.86 -12.57 1.78
CA LEU A 110 -8.87 -11.88 0.49
C LEU A 110 -10.31 -11.70 -0.02
N VAL A 111 -10.59 -10.53 -0.58
CA VAL A 111 -11.86 -10.22 -1.24
C VAL A 111 -11.53 -9.65 -2.62
N ASP A 112 -12.04 -10.29 -3.68
CA ASP A 112 -11.78 -9.87 -5.05
C ASP A 112 -12.10 -8.39 -5.24
N ALA A 113 -11.24 -7.67 -5.94
CA ALA A 113 -11.50 -6.30 -6.36
C ALA A 113 -12.54 -6.26 -7.49
N ASP A 114 -13.08 -5.07 -7.79
CA ASP A 114 -14.09 -4.92 -8.85
C ASP A 114 -13.48 -4.42 -10.16
N MET A 115 -12.45 -3.56 -10.09
CA MET A 115 -11.89 -2.84 -11.25
C MET A 115 -10.46 -3.26 -11.60
N ILE A 116 -9.78 -3.96 -10.69
CA ILE A 116 -8.37 -4.35 -10.79
C ILE A 116 -8.17 -5.77 -10.27
N ARG A 117 -6.96 -6.33 -10.42
CA ARG A 117 -6.66 -7.69 -9.94
C ARG A 117 -6.32 -7.77 -8.45
N PRO A 118 -5.44 -6.88 -7.90
CA PRO A 118 -5.02 -6.98 -6.50
C PRO A 118 -6.22 -6.92 -5.55
N PRO A 119 -6.38 -7.91 -4.64
CA PRO A 119 -7.56 -8.03 -3.79
C PRO A 119 -7.58 -7.02 -2.65
N ALA A 120 -8.80 -6.76 -2.16
CA ALA A 120 -9.03 -6.15 -0.86
C ALA A 120 -8.81 -7.15 0.28
N ILE A 121 -8.69 -6.65 1.51
CA ILE A 121 -8.52 -7.45 2.73
C ILE A 121 -9.69 -7.16 3.68
N ARG A 122 -10.45 -8.19 4.05
CA ARG A 122 -11.66 -8.05 4.89
C ARG A 122 -11.39 -7.35 6.21
N GLU A 123 -10.25 -7.63 6.83
CA GLU A 123 -9.86 -7.08 8.13
C GLU A 123 -9.40 -5.61 8.06
N LEU A 124 -9.26 -5.08 6.85
CA LEU A 124 -8.91 -3.69 6.54
C LEU A 124 -9.97 -3.10 5.61
N PRO A 125 -11.19 -2.88 6.11
CA PRO A 125 -12.39 -2.81 5.29
C PRO A 125 -12.52 -1.56 4.41
N LEU A 126 -11.90 -0.43 4.76
CA LEU A 126 -11.91 0.76 3.90
C LEU A 126 -10.89 0.55 2.77
N THR A 127 -11.40 0.37 1.56
CA THR A 127 -10.62 -0.06 0.40
C THR A 127 -10.71 0.97 -0.72
N ILE A 128 -9.58 1.23 -1.38
CA ILE A 128 -9.49 1.98 -2.63
C ILE A 128 -8.70 1.17 -3.67
N GLU A 129 -9.26 1.06 -4.87
CA GLU A 129 -8.68 0.36 -6.01
C GLU A 129 -8.01 1.37 -6.94
N CYS A 130 -6.73 1.16 -7.22
CA CYS A 130 -5.89 2.13 -7.92
C CYS A 130 -5.20 1.52 -9.14
N ARG A 131 -5.12 2.32 -10.22
CA ARG A 131 -4.28 2.01 -11.38
C ARG A 131 -3.20 3.07 -11.53
N VAL A 132 -1.95 2.64 -11.64
CA VAL A 132 -0.79 3.53 -11.81
C VAL A 132 -0.91 4.26 -13.15
N VAL A 133 -0.88 5.57 -13.09
CA VAL A 133 -0.91 6.46 -14.26
C VAL A 133 0.41 7.18 -14.47
N PHE A 134 1.25 7.25 -13.43
CA PHE A 134 2.58 7.83 -13.47
C PHE A 134 3.44 7.27 -12.34
N GLU A 135 4.75 7.20 -12.55
CA GLU A 135 5.71 6.83 -11.52
C GLU A 135 6.93 7.75 -11.54
N GLN A 136 7.53 7.98 -10.39
CA GLN A 136 8.70 8.82 -10.25
C GLN A 136 9.62 8.33 -9.14
N VAL A 137 10.88 8.06 -9.48
CA VAL A 137 11.92 7.80 -8.49
C VAL A 137 12.22 9.10 -7.73
N GLN A 138 12.34 9.02 -6.41
CA GLN A 138 12.77 10.14 -5.55
C GLN A 138 14.29 10.08 -5.35
N PRO A 139 15.11 10.87 -6.05
CA PRO A 139 16.57 10.80 -5.93
C PRO A 139 16.99 11.23 -4.52
N ILE A 140 17.72 10.37 -3.79
CA ILE A 140 18.13 10.62 -2.41
C ILE A 140 18.98 11.88 -2.28
N LYS A 141 19.78 12.21 -3.32
CA LYS A 141 20.60 13.44 -3.35
C LYS A 141 19.78 14.73 -3.21
N ASP A 142 18.52 14.72 -3.68
CA ASP A 142 17.63 15.87 -3.69
C ASP A 142 16.77 15.96 -2.43
N ILE A 143 16.82 14.94 -1.55
CA ILE A 143 16.09 14.91 -0.28
C ILE A 143 16.79 15.78 0.75
N SER A 144 16.03 16.63 1.46
CA SER A 144 16.53 17.46 2.54
C SER A 144 17.29 16.63 3.59
N LEU A 145 18.42 17.16 4.06
CA LEU A 145 19.33 16.49 5.01
C LEU A 145 18.61 15.93 6.24
N ARG A 146 17.58 16.63 6.76
CA ARG A 146 16.82 16.19 7.94
C ARG A 146 16.11 14.84 7.73
N PHE A 147 15.85 14.44 6.47
CA PHE A 147 15.15 13.21 6.14
C PHE A 147 16.09 12.10 5.64
N LYS A 148 17.39 12.39 5.40
CA LYS A 148 18.37 11.37 4.98
C LYS A 148 18.54 10.24 5.98
N LYS A 149 18.18 10.43 7.24
CA LYS A 149 18.13 9.35 8.25
C LYS A 149 17.25 8.16 7.87
N PHE A 150 16.30 8.34 6.95
CA PHE A 150 15.47 7.26 6.40
C PHE A 150 16.16 6.46 5.29
N TYR A 151 17.35 6.89 4.86
CA TYR A 151 18.17 6.29 3.81
C TYR A 151 19.61 6.10 4.32
N PRO A 152 19.81 5.21 5.33
CA PRO A 152 21.13 5.01 5.94
C PRO A 152 22.11 4.42 4.94
N GLU A 153 23.29 5.03 4.79
CA GLU A 153 24.36 4.56 3.94
C GLU A 153 24.92 3.22 4.47
N GLY A 154 25.25 2.31 3.56
CA GLY A 154 25.79 0.98 3.88
C GLY A 154 24.75 -0.03 4.41
N VAL A 155 23.48 0.32 4.43
CA VAL A 155 22.38 -0.62 4.68
C VAL A 155 21.75 -0.98 3.34
N ASP A 156 22.05 -2.17 2.84
CA ASP A 156 21.62 -2.59 1.51
C ASP A 156 20.09 -2.75 1.36
N GLY A 157 19.65 -2.85 0.11
CA GLY A 157 18.24 -2.96 -0.25
C GLY A 157 17.53 -4.22 0.23
N SER A 158 18.24 -5.27 0.68
CA SER A 158 17.66 -6.51 1.19
C SER A 158 17.04 -6.31 2.59
N HIS A 159 17.54 -5.31 3.34
CA HIS A 159 17.02 -4.99 4.65
C HIS A 159 15.56 -4.52 4.59
N THR A 160 14.67 -5.12 5.38
CA THR A 160 13.22 -4.82 5.35
C THR A 160 12.86 -3.46 5.95
N GLY A 161 13.71 -2.90 6.80
CA GLY A 161 13.57 -1.55 7.37
C GLY A 161 14.08 -0.43 6.47
N ALA A 162 14.57 0.64 7.07
CA ALA A 162 15.26 1.72 6.38
C ALA A 162 16.56 1.20 5.76
N ASN A 163 16.79 1.50 4.49
CA ASN A 163 17.98 1.11 3.75
C ASN A 163 18.37 2.21 2.75
N GLU A 164 19.44 2.03 2.00
CA GLU A 164 19.99 3.02 1.09
C GLU A 164 19.23 3.19 -0.24
N THR A 165 18.20 2.37 -0.52
CA THR A 165 17.47 2.51 -1.78
C THR A 165 16.42 3.62 -1.77
N PRO A 166 16.23 4.33 -2.89
CA PRO A 166 15.22 5.38 -3.00
C PRO A 166 13.79 4.83 -2.93
N HIS A 167 12.82 5.70 -2.75
CA HIS A 167 11.42 5.38 -2.99
C HIS A 167 11.04 5.73 -4.42
N VAL A 168 10.16 4.92 -4.97
CA VAL A 168 9.39 5.23 -6.17
C VAL A 168 8.00 5.71 -5.71
N ALA A 169 7.58 6.85 -6.20
CA ALA A 169 6.23 7.37 -6.04
C ALA A 169 5.35 6.80 -7.16
N TYR A 170 4.41 5.93 -6.81
CA TYR A 170 3.41 5.39 -7.73
C TYR A 170 2.12 6.18 -7.61
N TYR A 171 1.78 6.94 -8.65
CA TYR A 171 0.57 7.74 -8.73
C TYR A 171 -0.56 6.87 -9.26
N GLY A 172 -1.45 6.45 -8.39
CA GLY A 172 -2.59 5.60 -8.73
C GLY A 172 -3.88 6.40 -8.85
N GLU A 173 -4.48 6.42 -10.04
CA GLU A 173 -5.86 6.88 -10.19
C GLU A 173 -6.78 5.99 -9.37
N ILE A 174 -7.58 6.60 -8.52
CA ILE A 174 -8.58 5.89 -7.70
C ILE A 174 -9.79 5.58 -8.58
N LEU A 175 -9.93 4.31 -8.97
CA LEU A 175 -11.00 3.83 -9.83
C LEU A 175 -12.27 3.53 -9.06
N LYS A 176 -12.12 3.05 -7.83
CA LYS A 176 -13.24 2.68 -6.95
C LYS A 176 -12.84 2.78 -5.48
N ALA A 177 -13.82 3.14 -4.65
CA ALA A 177 -13.66 3.15 -3.20
C ALA A 177 -14.90 2.52 -2.53
N TYR A 178 -14.68 1.70 -1.50
CA TYR A 178 -15.76 1.05 -0.76
C TYR A 178 -15.35 0.64 0.65
N ILE A 179 -16.36 0.35 1.47
CA ILE A 179 -16.20 -0.31 2.77
C ILE A 179 -16.72 -1.74 2.65
N LEU A 180 -15.93 -2.71 3.12
CA LEU A 180 -16.36 -4.10 3.25
C LEU A 180 -17.26 -4.22 4.49
N GLU A 181 -18.53 -4.45 4.26
CA GLU A 181 -19.52 -4.78 5.29
C GLU A 181 -19.75 -6.31 5.30
N ASP A 182 -20.24 -6.82 6.43
CA ASP A 182 -20.55 -8.27 6.60
C ASP A 182 -21.76 -8.72 5.80
#